data_6651baf6573c565d5903d3e059ba46ed
#
_entry.id   6651baf6573c565d5903d3e059ba46ed
#
_cell.length_a   1.000
_cell.length_b   1.000
_cell.length_c   1.000
_cell.angle_alpha   90.00
_cell.angle_beta   90.00
_cell.angle_gamma   90.00
#
_symmetry.space_group_name_H-M   'P 1'
#
loop_
_entity.id
_entity.type
_entity.pdbx_description
1 polymer ?
#
loop_
_entity_poly.entity_id
_entity_poly.type
_entity_poly.pdbx_seq_one_letter_code
_entity_poly.pdbx_strand_id
1 'polypeptide(L)'
;MFDAKLTHTVEDFAALLLPLSENDLEREWRWKDHDEEGIRFACFVTLQELRHLAVTLATLRPKLTPAQHILSQYHAAYMDLQAALLGLSREDAERVPAEGEWSVRQAYSHILGTDIGFTSVVRYALESHRAGFWKPARMSDEDEMRIIGMSEEEYKTLTGGPLDGMLAYHRGFHPTIIEEFSKIKDKELDLPSTFWEETRFPIQHRLYRYEAYFTQHTIQIDKTLVAIGQAPSESKRLIRKIYAALAEAEGMMIGAEKIDDTAILGTASSILERTREIEGLLR
;
A
#
# COMPACT_ATOMS: atom_id res chain seq x y z
N MET A 1 9.93 -9.76 -3.40
CA MET A 1 9.99 -8.67 -2.40
C MET A 1 10.27 -7.38 -3.15
N PHE A 2 9.68 -6.26 -2.75
CA PHE A 2 9.87 -4.95 -3.41
C PHE A 2 11.32 -4.49 -3.26
N ASP A 3 11.80 -3.68 -4.21
CA ASP A 3 13.14 -3.10 -4.13
C ASP A 3 13.16 -1.93 -3.15
N ALA A 4 13.81 -2.12 -2.00
CA ALA A 4 13.86 -1.11 -0.94
C ALA A 4 14.50 0.21 -1.41
N LYS A 5 15.44 0.18 -2.38
CA LYS A 5 16.09 1.39 -2.88
C LYS A 5 15.14 2.22 -3.72
N LEU A 6 14.35 1.59 -4.60
CA LEU A 6 13.35 2.29 -5.40
C LEU A 6 12.28 2.91 -4.49
N THR A 7 11.72 2.11 -3.56
CA THR A 7 10.69 2.58 -2.62
C THR A 7 11.21 3.78 -1.81
N HIS A 8 12.39 3.69 -1.18
CA HIS A 8 12.96 4.80 -0.43
C HIS A 8 13.23 6.04 -1.29
N THR A 9 13.72 5.87 -2.52
CA THR A 9 13.97 7.01 -3.40
C THR A 9 12.68 7.75 -3.75
N VAL A 10 11.57 7.03 -3.94
CA VAL A 10 10.25 7.65 -4.17
C VAL A 10 9.70 8.28 -2.89
N GLU A 11 9.90 7.66 -1.73
CA GLU A 11 9.53 8.25 -0.43
C GLU A 11 10.29 9.56 -0.16
N ASP A 12 11.60 9.61 -0.43
CA ASP A 12 12.42 10.82 -0.28
C ASP A 12 11.95 11.94 -1.23
N PHE A 13 11.64 11.59 -2.48
CA PHE A 13 11.08 12.55 -3.44
C PHE A 13 9.71 13.08 -2.98
N ALA A 14 8.85 12.20 -2.49
CA ALA A 14 7.56 12.60 -1.94
C ALA A 14 7.71 13.50 -0.69
N ALA A 15 8.65 13.20 0.19
CA ALA A 15 8.93 14.01 1.38
C ALA A 15 9.42 15.43 1.01
N LEU A 16 10.24 15.55 -0.05
CA LEU A 16 10.65 16.85 -0.59
C LEU A 16 9.47 17.65 -1.14
N LEU A 17 8.56 17.00 -1.86
CA LEU A 17 7.42 17.68 -2.51
C LEU A 17 6.30 18.05 -1.53
N LEU A 18 6.14 17.29 -0.45
CA LEU A 18 5.00 17.37 0.45
C LEU A 18 4.74 18.78 1.01
N PRO A 19 5.75 19.55 1.44
CA PRO A 19 5.58 20.91 1.97
C PRO A 19 5.42 21.98 0.89
N LEU A 20 5.61 21.66 -0.40
CA LEU A 20 5.66 22.66 -1.46
C LEU A 20 4.27 23.26 -1.72
N SER A 21 4.23 24.60 -1.81
CA SER A 21 3.08 25.36 -2.28
C SER A 21 2.94 25.28 -3.79
N GLU A 22 1.80 25.74 -4.33
CA GLU A 22 1.58 25.88 -5.78
C GLU A 22 2.64 26.78 -6.41
N ASN A 23 3.02 27.89 -5.74
CA ASN A 23 4.07 28.79 -6.21
C ASN A 23 5.45 28.12 -6.24
N ASP A 24 5.75 27.23 -5.28
CA ASP A 24 7.00 26.47 -5.30
C ASP A 24 7.04 25.46 -6.45
N LEU A 25 5.89 24.86 -6.77
CA LEU A 25 5.77 23.94 -7.90
C LEU A 25 5.93 24.65 -9.27
N GLU A 26 5.72 25.96 -9.33
CA GLU A 26 5.90 26.80 -10.53
C GLU A 26 7.31 27.35 -10.69
N ARG A 27 8.22 27.17 -9.71
CA ARG A 27 9.61 27.61 -9.82
C ARG A 27 10.25 27.01 -11.05
N GLU A 28 10.98 27.87 -11.82
CA GLU A 28 11.68 27.45 -13.02
C GLU A 28 12.68 26.33 -12.72
N TRP A 29 12.50 25.22 -13.40
CA TRP A 29 13.35 24.05 -13.36
C TRP A 29 13.09 23.21 -14.61
N ARG A 30 14.16 22.70 -15.23
CA ARG A 30 14.08 21.85 -16.42
C ARG A 30 14.80 20.55 -16.20
N TRP A 31 14.28 19.49 -16.76
CA TRP A 31 14.88 18.17 -16.67
C TRP A 31 15.48 17.77 -18.00
N LYS A 32 16.85 17.79 -18.08
CA LYS A 32 17.61 17.34 -19.27
C LYS A 32 17.12 18.03 -20.55
N ASP A 33 16.71 17.23 -21.53
CA ASP A 33 16.29 17.71 -22.86
C ASP A 33 14.77 17.95 -22.95
N HIS A 34 14.05 18.01 -21.82
CA HIS A 34 12.62 18.31 -21.82
C HIS A 34 12.37 19.81 -22.01
N ASP A 35 11.34 20.12 -22.78
CA ASP A 35 10.93 21.51 -23.05
C ASP A 35 10.10 22.12 -21.91
N GLU A 36 9.43 21.27 -21.12
CA GLU A 36 8.60 21.67 -20.00
C GLU A 36 9.44 22.21 -18.84
N GLU A 37 8.86 23.17 -18.15
CA GLU A 37 9.50 23.90 -17.06
C GLU A 37 8.74 23.74 -15.74
N GLY A 38 9.48 23.95 -14.64
CA GLY A 38 8.95 24.01 -13.29
C GLY A 38 9.00 22.68 -12.54
N ILE A 39 9.09 22.82 -11.21
CA ILE A 39 9.18 21.65 -10.30
C ILE A 39 7.97 20.71 -10.45
N ARG A 40 6.78 21.26 -10.78
CA ARG A 40 5.59 20.44 -11.07
C ARG A 40 5.86 19.39 -12.13
N PHE A 41 6.65 19.72 -13.17
CA PHE A 41 6.98 18.77 -14.24
C PHE A 41 7.81 17.58 -13.73
N ALA A 42 8.63 17.76 -12.68
CA ALA A 42 9.35 16.65 -12.06
C ALA A 42 8.43 15.51 -11.59
N CYS A 43 7.22 15.85 -11.14
CA CYS A 43 6.23 14.84 -10.74
C CYS A 43 5.77 14.01 -11.93
N PHE A 44 5.54 14.64 -13.09
CA PHE A 44 5.11 13.94 -14.30
C PHE A 44 6.21 13.08 -14.90
N VAL A 45 7.46 13.54 -14.89
CA VAL A 45 8.61 12.73 -15.32
C VAL A 45 8.76 11.50 -14.42
N THR A 46 8.67 11.69 -13.09
CA THR A 46 8.73 10.57 -12.13
C THR A 46 7.59 9.57 -12.37
N LEU A 47 6.37 10.06 -12.58
CA LEU A 47 5.22 9.24 -12.93
C LEU A 47 5.46 8.42 -14.22
N GLN A 48 5.98 9.06 -15.27
CA GLN A 48 6.26 8.41 -16.55
C GLN A 48 7.35 7.34 -16.42
N GLU A 49 8.46 7.64 -15.72
CA GLU A 49 9.56 6.70 -15.50
C GLU A 49 9.08 5.45 -14.73
N LEU A 50 8.28 5.62 -13.67
CA LEU A 50 7.73 4.50 -12.91
C LEU A 50 6.77 3.65 -13.73
N ARG A 51 5.92 4.25 -14.57
CA ARG A 51 5.04 3.51 -15.48
C ARG A 51 5.81 2.80 -16.59
N HIS A 52 6.84 3.45 -17.13
CA HIS A 52 7.74 2.80 -18.08
C HIS A 52 8.44 1.60 -17.43
N LEU A 53 8.89 1.75 -16.19
CA LEU A 53 9.47 0.64 -15.43
C LEU A 53 8.46 -0.52 -15.28
N ALA A 54 7.21 -0.23 -14.92
CA ALA A 54 6.16 -1.26 -14.81
C ALA A 54 6.00 -2.06 -16.12
N VAL A 55 5.95 -1.38 -17.28
CA VAL A 55 5.89 -2.01 -18.60
C VAL A 55 7.15 -2.85 -18.86
N THR A 56 8.32 -2.32 -18.56
CA THR A 56 9.60 -3.04 -18.73
C THR A 56 9.62 -4.31 -17.88
N LEU A 57 9.27 -4.21 -16.59
CA LEU A 57 9.21 -5.37 -15.69
C LEU A 57 8.20 -6.42 -16.16
N ALA A 58 7.05 -6.00 -16.69
CA ALA A 58 6.06 -6.91 -17.25
C ALA A 58 6.60 -7.74 -18.44
N THR A 59 7.55 -7.22 -19.20
CA THR A 59 8.18 -7.95 -20.32
C THR A 59 9.30 -8.89 -19.87
N LEU A 60 9.91 -8.62 -18.70
CA LEU A 60 11.06 -9.37 -18.19
C LEU A 60 10.68 -10.57 -17.31
N ARG A 61 9.40 -10.77 -17.02
CA ARG A 61 8.93 -11.81 -16.13
C ARG A 61 7.88 -12.72 -16.76
N PRO A 62 7.67 -13.97 -16.24
CA PRO A 62 6.50 -14.76 -16.55
C PRO A 62 5.20 -14.02 -16.21
N LYS A 63 4.09 -14.38 -16.86
CA LYS A 63 2.77 -13.81 -16.52
C LYS A 63 2.47 -14.01 -15.03
N LEU A 64 1.85 -12.99 -14.44
CA LEU A 64 1.32 -13.09 -13.07
C LEU A 64 0.32 -14.24 -12.97
N THR A 65 0.39 -15.01 -11.89
CA THR A 65 -0.68 -15.94 -11.51
C THR A 65 -1.93 -15.17 -11.07
N PRO A 66 -3.12 -15.78 -11.04
CA PRO A 66 -4.32 -15.15 -10.51
C PRO A 66 -4.12 -14.57 -9.10
N ALA A 67 -3.46 -15.30 -8.20
CA ALA A 67 -3.14 -14.80 -6.85
C ALA A 67 -2.27 -13.54 -6.89
N GLN A 68 -1.22 -13.52 -7.72
CA GLN A 68 -0.33 -12.37 -7.87
C GLN A 68 -1.04 -11.16 -8.46
N HIS A 69 -1.99 -11.34 -9.39
CA HIS A 69 -2.83 -10.26 -9.90
C HIS A 69 -3.71 -9.65 -8.80
N ILE A 70 -4.36 -10.47 -7.99
CA ILE A 70 -5.19 -9.98 -6.87
C ILE A 70 -4.32 -9.22 -5.87
N LEU A 71 -3.13 -9.74 -5.55
CA LEU A 71 -2.19 -9.10 -4.64
C LEU A 71 -1.64 -7.77 -5.19
N SER A 72 -1.47 -7.63 -6.51
CA SER A 72 -1.06 -6.35 -7.09
C SER A 72 -2.16 -5.28 -6.94
N GLN A 73 -3.44 -5.66 -7.03
CA GLN A 73 -4.56 -4.76 -6.76
C GLN A 73 -4.62 -4.37 -5.28
N TYR A 74 -4.44 -5.32 -4.37
CA TYR A 74 -4.35 -5.05 -2.93
C TYR A 74 -3.17 -4.12 -2.61
N HIS A 75 -2.00 -4.37 -3.20
CA HIS A 75 -0.84 -3.50 -3.02
C HIS A 75 -1.09 -2.08 -3.51
N ALA A 76 -1.75 -1.92 -4.65
CA ALA A 76 -2.12 -0.60 -5.17
C ALA A 76 -3.07 0.15 -4.21
N ALA A 77 -4.07 -0.54 -3.65
CA ALA A 77 -4.97 0.05 -2.67
C ALA A 77 -4.26 0.40 -1.35
N TYR A 78 -3.31 -0.43 -0.89
CA TYR A 78 -2.45 -0.12 0.25
C TYR A 78 -1.61 1.14 0.01
N MET A 79 -0.95 1.25 -1.14
CA MET A 79 -0.13 2.41 -1.48
C MET A 79 -0.95 3.70 -1.64
N ASP A 80 -2.18 3.60 -2.14
CA ASP A 80 -3.11 4.73 -2.20
C ASP A 80 -3.50 5.22 -0.80
N LEU A 81 -3.77 4.30 0.14
CA LEU A 81 -4.01 4.60 1.55
C LEU A 81 -2.79 5.27 2.20
N GLN A 82 -1.57 4.73 1.98
CA GLN A 82 -0.34 5.33 2.53
C GLN A 82 -0.16 6.77 2.01
N ALA A 83 -0.37 7.00 0.72
CA ALA A 83 -0.25 8.32 0.12
C ALA A 83 -1.31 9.32 0.64
N ALA A 84 -2.52 8.86 0.92
CA ALA A 84 -3.58 9.71 1.49
C ALA A 84 -3.23 10.22 2.91
N LEU A 85 -2.43 9.46 3.65
CA LEU A 85 -2.06 9.76 5.04
C LEU A 85 -0.73 10.53 5.18
N LEU A 86 -0.01 10.76 4.08
CA LEU A 86 1.27 11.47 4.13
C LEU A 86 1.13 12.86 4.73
N GLY A 87 2.00 13.16 5.72
CA GLY A 87 2.06 14.46 6.36
C GLY A 87 0.84 14.79 7.24
N LEU A 88 0.01 13.79 7.58
CA LEU A 88 -1.07 13.98 8.52
C LEU A 88 -0.51 14.09 9.96
N SER A 89 -0.86 15.17 10.64
CA SER A 89 -0.47 15.35 12.04
C SER A 89 -1.22 14.39 12.96
N ARG A 90 -0.63 14.08 14.11
CA ARG A 90 -1.31 13.26 15.13
C ARG A 90 -2.61 13.91 15.58
N GLU A 91 -2.61 15.23 15.74
CA GLU A 91 -3.80 16.00 16.15
C GLU A 91 -4.93 15.85 15.11
N ASP A 92 -4.64 16.04 13.82
CA ASP A 92 -5.62 15.89 12.75
C ASP A 92 -6.12 14.44 12.60
N ALA A 93 -5.25 13.46 12.85
CA ALA A 93 -5.64 12.05 12.81
C ALA A 93 -6.66 11.68 13.89
N GLU A 94 -6.66 12.37 15.04
CA GLU A 94 -7.61 12.14 16.13
C GLU A 94 -8.90 13.00 16.00
N ARG A 95 -8.92 14.00 15.15
CA ARG A 95 -10.09 14.87 14.98
C ARG A 95 -11.27 14.10 14.40
N VAL A 96 -12.40 14.20 15.08
CA VAL A 96 -13.68 13.62 14.65
C VAL A 96 -14.43 14.67 13.82
N PRO A 97 -14.87 14.37 12.58
CA PRO A 97 -15.52 15.34 11.71
C PRO A 97 -16.89 15.77 12.21
N ALA A 98 -17.64 14.87 12.85
CA ALA A 98 -18.93 15.12 13.49
C ALA A 98 -19.21 14.07 14.57
N GLU A 99 -20.19 14.33 15.42
CA GLU A 99 -20.61 13.37 16.46
C GLU A 99 -21.05 12.03 15.84
N GLY A 100 -20.49 10.93 16.33
CA GLY A 100 -20.76 9.57 15.82
C GLY A 100 -19.97 9.16 14.58
N GLU A 101 -19.18 10.07 13.99
CA GLU A 101 -18.29 9.75 12.88
C GLU A 101 -16.91 9.29 13.37
N TRP A 102 -16.19 8.58 12.52
CA TRP A 102 -14.84 8.12 12.84
C TRP A 102 -13.78 9.17 12.52
N SER A 103 -12.80 9.29 13.41
CA SER A 103 -11.53 9.95 13.08
C SER A 103 -10.72 9.12 12.08
N VAL A 104 -9.71 9.72 11.45
CA VAL A 104 -8.79 8.99 10.55
C VAL A 104 -8.10 7.84 11.30
N ARG A 105 -7.67 8.06 12.55
CA ARG A 105 -7.06 7.02 13.37
C ARG A 105 -8.01 5.84 13.60
N GLN A 106 -9.28 6.09 13.89
CA GLN A 106 -10.28 5.04 14.09
C GLN A 106 -10.54 4.24 12.80
N ALA A 107 -10.67 4.95 11.66
CA ALA A 107 -10.83 4.31 10.37
C ALA A 107 -9.60 3.44 10.04
N TYR A 108 -8.39 3.93 10.30
CA TYR A 108 -7.16 3.17 10.07
C TYR A 108 -7.03 1.95 10.99
N SER A 109 -7.38 2.09 12.28
CA SER A 109 -7.45 0.97 13.23
C SER A 109 -8.35 -0.15 12.72
N HIS A 110 -9.51 0.22 12.17
CA HIS A 110 -10.44 -0.73 11.59
C HIS A 110 -9.89 -1.40 10.32
N ILE A 111 -9.19 -0.67 9.45
CA ILE A 111 -8.50 -1.22 8.28
C ILE A 111 -7.46 -2.25 8.73
N LEU A 112 -6.57 -1.87 9.64
CA LEU A 112 -5.50 -2.74 10.11
C LEU A 112 -6.05 -4.01 10.78
N GLY A 113 -7.05 -3.87 11.66
CA GLY A 113 -7.69 -5.02 12.30
C GLY A 113 -8.33 -5.98 11.30
N THR A 114 -8.96 -5.43 10.26
CA THR A 114 -9.57 -6.24 9.19
C THR A 114 -8.51 -6.91 8.31
N ASP A 115 -7.41 -6.23 8.01
CA ASP A 115 -6.29 -6.79 7.25
C ASP A 115 -5.65 -7.98 7.98
N ILE A 116 -5.43 -7.84 9.28
CA ILE A 116 -4.97 -8.93 10.14
C ILE A 116 -5.98 -10.09 10.13
N GLY A 117 -7.28 -9.82 10.32
CA GLY A 117 -8.31 -10.83 10.34
C GLY A 117 -8.44 -11.60 9.02
N PHE A 118 -8.44 -10.91 7.87
CA PHE A 118 -8.47 -11.58 6.55
C PHE A 118 -7.21 -12.45 6.35
N THR A 119 -6.03 -11.95 6.75
CA THR A 119 -4.78 -12.70 6.67
C THR A 119 -4.86 -13.98 7.49
N SER A 120 -5.37 -13.90 8.71
CA SER A 120 -5.53 -15.07 9.59
C SER A 120 -6.45 -16.13 8.99
N VAL A 121 -7.57 -15.71 8.40
CA VAL A 121 -8.52 -16.63 7.76
C VAL A 121 -7.91 -17.33 6.55
N VAL A 122 -7.18 -16.61 5.71
CA VAL A 122 -6.52 -17.19 4.53
C VAL A 122 -5.44 -18.18 4.97
N ARG A 123 -4.60 -17.83 5.95
CA ARG A 123 -3.58 -18.72 6.53
C ARG A 123 -4.20 -19.98 7.11
N TYR A 124 -5.23 -19.83 7.95
CA TYR A 124 -5.94 -20.95 8.57
C TYR A 124 -6.52 -21.91 7.54
N ALA A 125 -7.18 -21.38 6.51
CA ALA A 125 -7.74 -22.18 5.44
C ALA A 125 -6.66 -22.95 4.66
N LEU A 126 -5.55 -22.30 4.32
CA LEU A 126 -4.41 -22.92 3.63
C LEU A 126 -3.73 -24.00 4.50
N GLU A 127 -3.46 -23.72 5.78
CA GLU A 127 -2.89 -24.68 6.73
C GLU A 127 -3.78 -25.92 6.86
N SER A 128 -5.09 -25.70 7.09
CA SER A 128 -6.06 -26.78 7.22
C SER A 128 -6.11 -27.67 5.97
N HIS A 129 -6.15 -27.08 4.79
CA HIS A 129 -6.16 -27.81 3.53
C HIS A 129 -4.87 -28.60 3.29
N ARG A 130 -3.72 -27.99 3.54
CA ARG A 130 -2.41 -28.63 3.38
C ARG A 130 -2.22 -29.76 4.38
N ALA A 131 -2.89 -29.69 5.55
CA ALA A 131 -2.96 -30.78 6.54
C ALA A 131 -4.01 -31.85 6.21
N GLY A 132 -4.74 -31.73 5.10
CA GLY A 132 -5.73 -32.72 4.66
C GLY A 132 -7.17 -32.50 5.14
N PHE A 133 -7.48 -31.37 5.74
CA PHE A 133 -8.84 -31.00 6.17
C PHE A 133 -9.61 -30.32 5.03
N TRP A 134 -10.59 -31.04 4.43
CA TRP A 134 -11.36 -30.54 3.28
C TRP A 134 -12.41 -29.49 3.63
N LYS A 135 -12.82 -29.41 4.88
CA LYS A 135 -13.82 -28.47 5.37
C LYS A 135 -13.34 -27.90 6.70
N PRO A 136 -12.46 -26.90 6.69
CA PRO A 136 -12.01 -26.29 7.92
C PRO A 136 -13.20 -25.76 8.72
N ALA A 137 -13.20 -26.00 10.02
CA ALA A 137 -14.11 -25.36 10.94
C ALA A 137 -13.89 -23.85 10.93
N ARG A 138 -14.81 -23.11 11.52
CA ARG A 138 -14.57 -21.68 11.84
C ARG A 138 -13.35 -21.61 12.75
N MET A 139 -12.44 -20.70 12.44
CA MET A 139 -11.26 -20.41 13.25
C MET A 139 -11.70 -19.96 14.65
N SER A 140 -11.08 -20.50 15.69
CA SER A 140 -11.26 -20.03 17.06
C SER A 140 -10.43 -18.77 17.32
N ASP A 141 -10.77 -18.00 18.36
CA ASP A 141 -9.98 -16.82 18.76
C ASP A 141 -8.55 -17.24 19.16
N GLU A 142 -8.36 -18.44 19.74
CA GLU A 142 -7.04 -19.00 20.06
C GLU A 142 -6.24 -19.29 18.79
N ASP A 143 -6.87 -19.90 17.78
CA ASP A 143 -6.21 -20.13 16.48
C ASP A 143 -5.85 -18.83 15.79
N GLU A 144 -6.72 -17.81 15.88
CA GLU A 144 -6.46 -16.50 15.30
C GLU A 144 -5.22 -15.87 15.92
N MET A 145 -5.14 -15.81 17.25
CA MET A 145 -3.96 -15.27 17.95
C MET A 145 -2.69 -16.04 17.64
N ARG A 146 -2.77 -17.39 17.58
CA ARG A 146 -1.65 -18.23 17.17
C ARG A 146 -1.15 -17.91 15.76
N ILE A 147 -2.06 -17.72 14.82
CA ILE A 147 -1.74 -17.45 13.41
C ILE A 147 -1.18 -16.05 13.21
N ILE A 148 -1.71 -15.07 13.93
CA ILE A 148 -1.21 -13.69 13.91
C ILE A 148 0.17 -13.61 14.58
N GLY A 149 0.44 -14.47 15.57
CA GLY A 149 1.68 -14.49 16.34
C GLY A 149 1.77 -13.35 17.36
N MET A 150 0.63 -12.89 17.87
CA MET A 150 0.57 -11.90 18.96
C MET A 150 -0.55 -12.28 19.96
N SER A 151 -0.44 -11.79 21.17
CA SER A 151 -1.47 -11.92 22.20
C SER A 151 -2.66 -10.96 21.94
N GLU A 152 -3.80 -11.24 22.55
CA GLU A 152 -4.97 -10.36 22.49
C GLU A 152 -4.65 -8.96 23.08
N GLU A 153 -3.80 -8.88 24.10
CA GLU A 153 -3.37 -7.61 24.69
C GLU A 153 -2.48 -6.80 23.75
N GLU A 154 -1.53 -7.44 23.06
CA GLU A 154 -0.71 -6.81 22.03
C GLU A 154 -1.55 -6.31 20.87
N TYR A 155 -2.52 -7.12 20.41
CA TYR A 155 -3.45 -6.73 19.35
C TYR A 155 -4.30 -5.50 19.76
N LYS A 156 -4.86 -5.49 20.95
CA LYS A 156 -5.63 -4.35 21.48
C LYS A 156 -4.76 -3.11 21.65
N THR A 157 -3.52 -3.28 22.12
CA THR A 157 -2.55 -2.18 22.28
C THR A 157 -2.19 -1.59 20.91
N LEU A 158 -1.95 -2.43 19.92
CA LEU A 158 -1.63 -2.01 18.54
C LEU A 158 -2.81 -1.23 17.93
N THR A 159 -3.99 -1.85 17.88
CA THR A 159 -5.18 -1.26 17.22
C THR A 159 -5.79 -0.10 17.99
N GLY A 160 -5.63 -0.05 19.32
CA GLY A 160 -6.00 1.07 20.18
C GLY A 160 -4.95 2.19 20.23
N GLY A 161 -3.77 1.96 19.69
CA GLY A 161 -2.63 2.86 19.76
C GLY A 161 -2.72 4.07 18.81
N PRO A 162 -1.67 4.89 18.77
CA PRO A 162 -1.59 6.04 17.88
C PRO A 162 -1.38 5.61 16.42
N LEU A 163 -1.78 6.47 15.47
CA LEU A 163 -1.74 6.19 14.04
C LEU A 163 -0.32 5.81 13.55
N ASP A 164 0.71 6.50 14.01
CA ASP A 164 2.11 6.26 13.62
C ASP A 164 2.60 4.85 14.02
N GLY A 165 2.20 4.36 15.19
CA GLY A 165 2.47 2.99 15.61
C GLY A 165 1.78 1.94 14.73
N MET A 166 0.52 2.17 14.36
CA MET A 166 -0.22 1.31 13.43
C MET A 166 0.39 1.33 12.03
N LEU A 167 0.79 2.51 11.52
CA LEU A 167 1.46 2.66 10.23
C LEU A 167 2.80 1.91 10.20
N ALA A 168 3.59 2.02 11.28
CA ALA A 168 4.88 1.33 11.38
C ALA A 168 4.71 -0.20 11.38
N TYR A 169 3.76 -0.72 12.14
CA TYR A 169 3.43 -2.16 12.11
C TYR A 169 2.97 -2.61 10.72
N HIS A 170 2.04 -1.88 10.12
CA HIS A 170 1.47 -2.23 8.82
C HIS A 170 2.53 -2.21 7.70
N ARG A 171 3.48 -1.26 7.74
CA ARG A 171 4.63 -1.20 6.81
C ARG A 171 5.47 -2.49 6.85
N GLY A 172 5.62 -3.10 8.01
CA GLY A 172 6.30 -4.40 8.13
C GLY A 172 5.41 -5.59 7.77
N PHE A 173 4.12 -5.52 8.09
CA PHE A 173 3.17 -6.62 7.93
C PHE A 173 2.75 -6.83 6.46
N HIS A 174 2.42 -5.76 5.73
CA HIS A 174 1.96 -5.83 4.35
C HIS A 174 2.91 -6.60 3.41
N PRO A 175 4.24 -6.35 3.38
CA PRO A 175 5.16 -7.13 2.55
C PRO A 175 5.16 -8.62 2.88
N THR A 176 4.94 -9.01 4.15
CA THR A 176 4.90 -10.43 4.53
C THR A 176 3.67 -11.13 3.95
N ILE A 177 2.52 -10.45 3.90
CA ILE A 177 1.30 -10.94 3.25
C ILE A 177 1.56 -11.16 1.76
N ILE A 178 2.12 -10.15 1.09
CA ILE A 178 2.42 -10.19 -0.34
C ILE A 178 3.38 -11.36 -0.65
N GLU A 179 4.45 -11.51 0.11
CA GLU A 179 5.42 -12.58 -0.09
C GLU A 179 4.81 -13.96 0.11
N GLU A 180 4.05 -14.15 1.17
CA GLU A 180 3.44 -15.43 1.52
C GLU A 180 2.36 -15.83 0.51
N PHE A 181 1.44 -14.91 0.22
CA PHE A 181 0.27 -15.22 -0.61
C PHE A 181 0.57 -15.22 -2.11
N SER A 182 1.69 -14.62 -2.54
CA SER A 182 2.17 -14.76 -3.92
C SER A 182 2.48 -16.22 -4.32
N LYS A 183 2.64 -17.10 -3.33
CA LYS A 183 2.92 -18.53 -3.49
C LYS A 183 1.66 -19.39 -3.50
N ILE A 184 0.48 -18.81 -3.36
CA ILE A 184 -0.81 -19.53 -3.45
C ILE A 184 -0.97 -20.05 -4.89
N LYS A 185 -1.24 -21.36 -4.98
CA LYS A 185 -1.45 -22.04 -6.27
C LYS A 185 -2.89 -21.80 -6.75
N ASP A 186 -3.09 -21.79 -8.07
CA ASP A 186 -4.41 -21.56 -8.67
C ASP A 186 -5.50 -22.45 -8.07
N LYS A 187 -5.19 -23.76 -7.89
CA LYS A 187 -6.12 -24.72 -7.27
C LYS A 187 -6.44 -24.45 -5.79
N GLU A 188 -5.63 -23.67 -5.09
CA GLU A 188 -5.87 -23.30 -3.69
C GLU A 188 -6.80 -22.08 -3.59
N LEU A 189 -6.97 -21.31 -4.66
CA LEU A 189 -7.86 -20.15 -4.70
C LEU A 189 -9.33 -20.51 -4.52
N ASP A 190 -9.73 -21.70 -4.96
CA ASP A 190 -11.11 -22.22 -4.85
C ASP A 190 -11.38 -22.92 -3.50
N LEU A 191 -10.36 -23.06 -2.65
CA LEU A 191 -10.52 -23.72 -1.35
C LEU A 191 -11.46 -22.91 -0.44
N PRO A 192 -12.39 -23.59 0.27
CA PRO A 192 -13.34 -22.91 1.15
C PRO A 192 -12.66 -22.35 2.39
N SER A 193 -13.09 -21.17 2.78
CA SER A 193 -12.72 -20.49 4.03
C SER A 193 -13.97 -20.04 4.77
N THR A 194 -13.92 -20.00 6.09
CA THR A 194 -14.99 -19.52 6.96
C THR A 194 -14.41 -18.45 7.90
N PHE A 195 -15.05 -17.32 7.99
CA PHE A 195 -14.68 -16.25 8.92
C PHE A 195 -15.78 -16.06 9.97
N TRP A 196 -16.26 -14.84 10.17
CA TRP A 196 -17.38 -14.55 11.09
C TRP A 196 -18.76 -14.93 10.54
N GLU A 197 -18.88 -14.96 9.21
CA GLU A 197 -20.13 -15.37 8.55
C GLU A 197 -20.26 -16.91 8.49
N GLU A 198 -21.51 -17.40 8.41
CA GLU A 198 -21.78 -18.84 8.27
C GLU A 198 -21.48 -19.36 6.86
N THR A 199 -21.55 -18.47 5.86
CA THR A 199 -21.30 -18.81 4.47
C THR A 199 -19.83 -19.06 4.23
N ARG A 200 -19.51 -20.16 3.56
CA ARG A 200 -18.15 -20.45 3.11
C ARG A 200 -17.86 -19.75 1.81
N PHE A 201 -16.77 -19.01 1.80
CA PHE A 201 -16.27 -18.36 0.60
C PHE A 201 -14.95 -18.95 0.16
N PRO A 202 -14.65 -19.01 -1.16
CA PRO A 202 -13.33 -19.43 -1.62
C PRO A 202 -12.24 -18.43 -1.16
N ILE A 203 -10.99 -18.91 -1.04
CA ILE A 203 -9.84 -18.06 -0.67
C ILE A 203 -9.72 -16.86 -1.59
N GLN A 204 -9.92 -17.02 -2.91
CA GLN A 204 -9.88 -15.88 -3.84
C GLN A 204 -10.87 -14.76 -3.46
N HIS A 205 -12.06 -15.10 -2.92
CA HIS A 205 -13.00 -14.09 -2.43
C HIS A 205 -12.40 -13.29 -1.27
N ARG A 206 -11.70 -13.95 -0.35
CA ARG A 206 -11.01 -13.28 0.76
C ARG A 206 -9.93 -12.33 0.25
N LEU A 207 -9.12 -12.79 -0.71
CA LEU A 207 -8.07 -11.97 -1.31
C LEU A 207 -8.64 -10.73 -2.02
N TYR A 208 -9.75 -10.85 -2.77
CA TYR A 208 -10.42 -9.67 -3.37
C TYR A 208 -10.99 -8.70 -2.34
N ARG A 209 -11.32 -9.18 -1.13
CA ARG A 209 -11.81 -8.30 -0.07
C ARG A 209 -10.78 -7.31 0.42
N TYR A 210 -9.47 -7.62 0.36
CA TYR A 210 -8.43 -6.68 0.76
C TYR A 210 -8.51 -5.38 -0.05
N GLU A 211 -8.43 -5.48 -1.38
CA GLU A 211 -8.48 -4.31 -2.26
C GLU A 211 -9.78 -3.50 -2.05
N ALA A 212 -10.92 -4.17 -2.13
CA ALA A 212 -12.22 -3.52 -1.98
C ALA A 212 -12.36 -2.81 -0.63
N TYR A 213 -11.84 -3.41 0.43
CA TYR A 213 -11.93 -2.87 1.79
C TYR A 213 -11.02 -1.67 1.97
N PHE A 214 -9.77 -1.76 1.52
CA PHE A 214 -8.84 -0.63 1.54
C PHE A 214 -9.38 0.54 0.74
N THR A 215 -9.84 0.30 -0.48
CA THR A 215 -10.42 1.35 -1.34
C THR A 215 -11.63 2.02 -0.68
N GLN A 216 -12.56 1.23 -0.10
CA GLN A 216 -13.74 1.77 0.60
C GLN A 216 -13.35 2.69 1.74
N HIS A 217 -12.41 2.27 2.58
CA HIS A 217 -12.01 3.05 3.76
C HIS A 217 -11.04 4.17 3.43
N THR A 218 -10.25 4.09 2.36
CA THR A 218 -9.48 5.23 1.85
C THR A 218 -10.40 6.36 1.41
N ILE A 219 -11.52 6.04 0.72
CA ILE A 219 -12.55 7.02 0.37
C ILE A 219 -13.18 7.63 1.63
N GLN A 220 -13.43 6.82 2.68
CA GLN A 220 -13.92 7.34 3.96
C GLN A 220 -12.91 8.29 4.62
N ILE A 221 -11.64 7.93 4.65
CA ILE A 221 -10.54 8.78 5.16
C ILE A 221 -10.46 10.09 4.36
N ASP A 222 -10.52 10.04 3.03
CA ASP A 222 -10.53 11.25 2.18
C ASP A 222 -11.68 12.19 2.56
N LYS A 223 -12.89 11.66 2.77
CA LYS A 223 -14.05 12.44 3.23
C LYS A 223 -13.82 13.05 4.61
N THR A 224 -13.28 12.27 5.54
CA THR A 224 -12.94 12.74 6.90
C THR A 224 -11.91 13.88 6.83
N LEU A 225 -10.83 13.72 6.05
CA LEU A 225 -9.80 14.74 5.87
C LEU A 225 -10.39 16.05 5.32
N VAL A 226 -11.25 15.99 4.31
CA VAL A 226 -11.93 17.18 3.79
C VAL A 226 -12.81 17.83 4.85
N ALA A 227 -13.58 17.04 5.60
CA ALA A 227 -14.50 17.54 6.63
C ALA A 227 -13.77 18.23 7.80
N ILE A 228 -12.55 17.80 8.12
CA ILE A 228 -11.71 18.44 9.15
C ILE A 228 -10.83 19.58 8.60
N GLY A 229 -11.01 19.98 7.34
CA GLY A 229 -10.25 21.08 6.71
C GLY A 229 -8.87 20.68 6.16
N GLN A 230 -8.58 19.38 6.05
CA GLN A 230 -7.34 18.82 5.52
C GLN A 230 -7.50 18.34 4.06
N ALA A 231 -8.16 19.13 3.22
CA ALA A 231 -8.27 18.85 1.79
C ALA A 231 -6.86 18.72 1.15
N PRO A 232 -6.63 17.75 0.26
CA PRO A 232 -5.30 17.54 -0.33
C PRO A 232 -4.87 18.72 -1.18
N SER A 233 -3.65 19.24 -0.94
CA SER A 233 -2.97 20.22 -1.79
C SER A 233 -2.65 19.62 -3.16
N GLU A 234 -2.21 20.46 -4.11
CA GLU A 234 -1.71 19.98 -5.41
C GLU A 234 -0.55 18.99 -5.22
N SER A 235 0.43 19.34 -4.37
CA SER A 235 1.56 18.44 -4.05
C SER A 235 1.10 17.07 -3.58
N LYS A 236 0.15 17.01 -2.65
CA LYS A 236 -0.41 15.72 -2.17
C LYS A 236 -1.08 14.93 -3.29
N ARG A 237 -1.80 15.60 -4.20
CA ARG A 237 -2.45 14.93 -5.36
C ARG A 237 -1.42 14.37 -6.33
N LEU A 238 -0.34 15.10 -6.60
CA LEU A 238 0.76 14.66 -7.45
C LEU A 238 1.50 13.46 -6.82
N ILE A 239 1.84 13.54 -5.54
CA ILE A 239 2.46 12.44 -4.78
C ILE A 239 1.59 11.18 -4.84
N ARG A 240 0.27 11.30 -4.66
CA ARG A 240 -0.65 10.15 -4.74
C ARG A 240 -0.61 9.47 -6.12
N LYS A 241 -0.43 10.23 -7.21
CA LYS A 241 -0.23 9.67 -8.56
C LYS A 241 1.11 8.96 -8.72
N ILE A 242 2.16 9.49 -8.08
CA ILE A 242 3.49 8.86 -8.07
C ILE A 242 3.44 7.54 -7.29
N TYR A 243 2.78 7.50 -6.13
CA TYR A 243 2.58 6.26 -5.35
C TYR A 243 1.77 5.21 -6.12
N ALA A 244 0.75 5.63 -6.88
CA ALA A 244 0.01 4.72 -7.74
C ALA A 244 0.91 4.12 -8.84
N ALA A 245 1.79 4.92 -9.46
CA ALA A 245 2.73 4.43 -10.46
C ALA A 245 3.85 3.54 -9.86
N LEU A 246 4.30 3.86 -8.64
CA LEU A 246 5.21 2.97 -7.89
C LEU A 246 4.53 1.63 -7.62
N ALA A 247 3.28 1.62 -7.16
CA ALA A 247 2.52 0.39 -6.93
C ALA A 247 2.33 -0.44 -8.20
N GLU A 248 2.16 0.19 -9.37
CA GLU A 248 2.12 -0.51 -10.67
C GLU A 248 3.45 -1.24 -10.95
N ALA A 249 4.60 -0.57 -10.70
CA ALA A 249 5.93 -1.17 -10.89
C ALA A 249 6.20 -2.28 -9.86
N GLU A 250 5.93 -2.03 -8.59
CA GLU A 250 6.08 -3.02 -7.51
C GLU A 250 5.15 -4.21 -7.68
N GLY A 251 3.92 -3.99 -8.18
CA GLY A 251 2.98 -5.05 -8.54
C GLY A 251 3.57 -6.05 -9.54
N MET A 252 4.44 -5.59 -10.45
CA MET A 252 5.15 -6.46 -11.39
C MET A 252 6.26 -7.28 -10.71
N MET A 253 6.70 -6.92 -9.52
CA MET A 253 7.72 -7.69 -8.77
C MET A 253 7.11 -8.82 -7.93
N ILE A 254 5.79 -8.80 -7.68
CA ILE A 254 5.12 -9.79 -6.82
C ILE A 254 5.32 -11.21 -7.34
N GLY A 255 5.91 -12.07 -6.49
CA GLY A 255 6.16 -13.48 -6.82
C GLY A 255 7.23 -13.72 -7.89
N ALA A 256 7.99 -12.71 -8.28
CA ALA A 256 9.10 -12.89 -9.20
C ALA A 256 10.33 -13.47 -8.46
N GLU A 257 10.87 -14.58 -8.95
CA GLU A 257 12.06 -15.22 -8.34
C GLU A 257 13.34 -14.46 -8.64
N LYS A 258 13.47 -13.92 -9.86
CA LYS A 258 14.59 -13.09 -10.29
C LYS A 258 14.10 -12.04 -11.27
N ILE A 259 14.42 -10.81 -10.98
CA ILE A 259 14.25 -9.67 -11.91
C ILE A 259 15.63 -9.07 -12.08
N ASP A 260 16.01 -8.76 -13.33
CA ASP A 260 17.18 -7.93 -13.60
C ASP A 260 16.90 -6.54 -12.99
N ASP A 261 17.69 -6.16 -12.00
CA ASP A 261 17.53 -4.92 -11.24
C ASP A 261 18.06 -3.68 -11.99
N THR A 262 18.67 -3.85 -13.17
CA THR A 262 19.26 -2.76 -13.96
C THR A 262 18.25 -1.64 -14.23
N ALA A 263 17.04 -1.99 -14.69
CA ALA A 263 15.98 -1.01 -14.97
C ALA A 263 15.49 -0.33 -13.68
N ILE A 264 15.34 -1.10 -12.59
CA ILE A 264 14.94 -0.61 -11.27
C ILE A 264 15.94 0.40 -10.75
N LEU A 265 17.23 0.03 -10.75
CA LEU A 265 18.32 0.89 -10.28
C LEU A 265 18.49 2.13 -11.16
N GLY A 266 18.28 2.01 -12.47
CA GLY A 266 18.28 3.15 -13.40
C GLY A 266 17.19 4.16 -13.05
N THR A 267 15.97 3.70 -12.86
CA THR A 267 14.82 4.55 -12.47
C THR A 267 15.06 5.19 -11.08
N ALA A 268 15.48 4.41 -10.09
CA ALA A 268 15.79 4.95 -8.76
C ALA A 268 16.89 6.03 -8.82
N SER A 269 17.94 5.81 -9.63
CA SER A 269 19.03 6.79 -9.78
C SER A 269 18.56 8.08 -10.44
N SER A 270 17.70 8.01 -11.47
CA SER A 270 17.10 9.17 -12.14
C SER A 270 16.25 10.01 -11.18
N ILE A 271 15.39 9.34 -10.37
CA ILE A 271 14.56 10.02 -9.37
C ILE A 271 15.43 10.68 -8.29
N LEU A 272 16.48 10.01 -7.81
CA LEU A 272 17.39 10.55 -6.80
C LEU A 272 18.17 11.77 -7.33
N GLU A 273 18.64 11.75 -8.58
CA GLU A 273 19.30 12.89 -9.24
C GLU A 273 18.35 14.11 -9.25
N ARG A 274 17.13 13.91 -9.70
CA ARG A 274 16.06 14.93 -9.76
C ARG A 274 15.74 15.49 -8.37
N THR A 275 15.64 14.63 -7.36
CA THR A 275 15.40 15.04 -5.97
C THR A 275 16.48 15.99 -5.50
N ARG A 276 17.76 15.67 -5.74
CA ARG A 276 18.92 16.50 -5.33
C ARG A 276 18.96 17.85 -6.05
N GLU A 277 18.64 17.88 -7.35
CA GLU A 277 18.59 19.14 -8.10
C GLU A 277 17.52 20.08 -7.54
N ILE A 278 16.31 19.56 -7.30
CA ILE A 278 15.19 20.34 -6.74
C ILE A 278 15.53 20.77 -5.31
N GLU A 279 16.09 19.90 -4.49
CA GLU A 279 16.53 20.25 -3.13
C GLU A 279 17.55 21.41 -3.14
N GLY A 280 18.49 21.36 -4.09
CA GLY A 280 19.47 22.46 -4.29
C GLY A 280 18.81 23.78 -4.70
N LEU A 281 17.75 23.75 -5.49
CA LEU A 281 17.02 24.93 -5.92
C LEU A 281 16.16 25.55 -4.80
N LEU A 282 15.69 24.75 -3.86
CA LEU A 282 14.82 25.20 -2.76
C LEU A 282 15.58 25.80 -1.57
N ARG A 283 16.89 25.60 -1.49
CA ARG A 283 17.81 26.20 -0.47
C ARG A 283 18.15 27.63 -0.84
#